data_b6986e05aa69592db64d403af2422012
#
_entry.id   b6986e05aa69592db64d403af2422012
#
_cell.length_a   1.000
_cell.length_b   1.000
_cell.length_c   1.000
_cell.angle_alpha   90.00
_cell.angle_beta   90.00
_cell.angle_gamma   90.00
#
_symmetry.space_group_name_H-M   'P 1'
#
loop_
_entity.id
_entity.type
_entity.pdbx_description
1 polymer ?
#
loop_
_entity_poly.entity_id
_entity_poly.type
_entity_poly.pdbx_seq_one_letter_code
_entity_poly.pdbx_strand_id
1 'polypeptide(L)'
;VDGAMTQQGIELFVASYQGRVAALDSRTGRKLWQQNVSSVTGTNVGFGNVYVADVDGTLSAFLRTGQGVRWQNIELGYRELSRPTPVSSYVATVDFEGYLHLLSQVDGQIVGRSKIGGDAARADMIADSGRLIIYADNGQLLAYELEAQD
;
A
#
# COMPACT_ATOMS: atom_id res chain seq x y z
N VAL A 1 6.95 -14.23 -6.51
CA VAL A 1 6.16 -13.30 -5.70
C VAL A 1 6.97 -13.00 -4.45
N ASP A 2 7.39 -11.75 -4.28
CA ASP A 2 8.29 -11.37 -3.19
C ASP A 2 7.57 -10.58 -2.09
N GLY A 3 6.42 -10.01 -2.39
CA GLY A 3 5.61 -9.24 -1.44
C GLY A 3 4.37 -9.98 -0.97
N ALA A 4 3.71 -9.41 0.02
CA ALA A 4 2.46 -9.93 0.55
C ALA A 4 1.35 -9.92 -0.51
N MET A 5 0.59 -10.98 -0.54
CA MET A 5 -0.60 -11.11 -1.38
C MET A 5 -1.83 -10.62 -0.63
N THR A 6 -2.82 -10.13 -1.36
CA THR A 6 -4.10 -9.72 -0.79
C THR A 6 -5.23 -10.46 -1.48
N GLN A 7 -6.12 -11.04 -0.69
CA GLN A 7 -7.35 -11.65 -1.21
C GLN A 7 -8.56 -10.81 -0.84
N GLN A 8 -9.42 -10.59 -1.80
CA GLN A 8 -10.74 -9.99 -1.58
C GLN A 8 -11.79 -10.71 -2.42
N GLY A 9 -12.73 -11.36 -1.75
CA GLY A 9 -13.68 -12.24 -2.43
C GLY A 9 -12.96 -13.38 -3.14
N ILE A 10 -13.22 -13.53 -4.43
CA ILE A 10 -12.59 -14.52 -5.30
C ILE A 10 -11.31 -14.02 -6.00
N GLU A 11 -10.93 -12.78 -5.78
CA GLU A 11 -9.76 -12.17 -6.40
C GLU A 11 -8.55 -12.27 -5.48
N LEU A 12 -7.43 -12.71 -6.02
CA LEU A 12 -6.14 -12.75 -5.37
C LEU A 12 -5.20 -11.78 -6.10
N PHE A 13 -4.74 -10.75 -5.40
CA PHE A 13 -3.82 -9.76 -5.93
C PHE A 13 -2.40 -10.10 -5.52
N VAL A 14 -1.49 -10.11 -6.49
CA VAL A 14 -0.09 -10.47 -6.31
C VAL A 14 0.81 -9.47 -7.00
N ALA A 15 1.94 -9.16 -6.40
CA ALA A 15 2.98 -8.36 -7.02
C ALA A 15 4.33 -9.09 -6.97
N SER A 16 5.21 -8.79 -7.92
CA SER A 16 6.54 -9.35 -7.96
C SER A 16 7.59 -8.26 -8.21
N TYR A 17 8.77 -8.47 -7.69
CA TYR A 17 9.95 -7.65 -7.95
C TYR A 17 10.30 -7.60 -9.45
N GLN A 18 9.96 -8.64 -10.20
CA GLN A 18 10.25 -8.75 -11.62
C GLN A 18 9.26 -8.02 -12.55
N GLY A 19 8.48 -7.10 -12.03
CA GLY A 19 7.80 -6.10 -12.84
C GLY A 19 6.33 -6.32 -13.13
N ARG A 20 5.59 -7.05 -12.27
CA ARG A 20 4.15 -7.27 -12.52
C ARG A 20 3.31 -7.25 -11.25
N VAL A 21 2.17 -6.58 -11.33
CA VAL A 21 1.02 -6.81 -10.45
C VAL A 21 -0.07 -7.52 -11.25
N ALA A 22 -0.72 -8.49 -10.65
CA ALA A 22 -1.78 -9.26 -11.30
C ALA A 22 -2.93 -9.57 -10.35
N ALA A 23 -4.12 -9.69 -10.92
CA ALA A 23 -5.26 -10.30 -10.24
C ALA A 23 -5.50 -11.70 -10.81
N LEU A 24 -5.70 -12.65 -9.92
CA LEU A 24 -5.99 -14.05 -10.24
C LEU A 24 -7.35 -14.43 -9.64
N ASP A 25 -8.07 -15.33 -10.31
CA ASP A 25 -9.20 -16.03 -9.70
C ASP A 25 -8.64 -17.04 -8.67
N SER A 26 -8.93 -16.86 -7.40
CA SER A 26 -8.40 -17.69 -6.32
C SER A 26 -8.87 -19.14 -6.35
N ARG A 27 -9.96 -19.44 -7.07
CA ARG A 27 -10.51 -20.79 -7.21
C ARG A 27 -9.81 -21.60 -8.31
N THR A 28 -9.38 -20.93 -9.38
CA THR A 28 -8.87 -21.58 -10.60
C THR A 28 -7.40 -21.25 -10.89
N GLY A 29 -6.86 -20.20 -10.27
CA GLY A 29 -5.54 -19.65 -10.59
C GLY A 29 -5.49 -18.90 -11.91
N ARG A 30 -6.62 -18.71 -12.59
CA ARG A 30 -6.68 -18.01 -13.87
C ARG A 30 -6.36 -16.53 -13.68
N LYS A 31 -5.49 -16.00 -14.53
CA LYS A 31 -5.17 -14.56 -14.55
C LYS A 31 -6.36 -13.77 -15.09
N LEU A 32 -6.83 -12.80 -14.31
CA LEU A 32 -7.91 -11.89 -14.68
C LEU A 32 -7.36 -10.65 -15.40
N TRP A 33 -6.29 -10.08 -14.87
CA TRP A 33 -5.57 -8.96 -15.47
C TRP A 33 -4.14 -8.86 -14.93
N GLN A 34 -3.31 -8.09 -15.60
CA GLN A 34 -1.96 -7.73 -15.12
C GLN A 34 -1.56 -6.34 -15.57
N GLN A 35 -0.68 -5.70 -14.79
CA GLN A 35 -0.05 -4.41 -15.07
C GLN A 35 1.45 -4.51 -14.78
N ASN A 36 2.24 -3.64 -15.43
CA ASN A 36 3.68 -3.60 -15.21
C ASN A 36 4.00 -2.70 -14.02
N VAL A 37 4.58 -3.28 -12.99
CA VAL A 37 5.08 -2.58 -11.81
C VAL A 37 5.96 -3.53 -10.99
N SER A 38 7.07 -3.05 -10.45
CA SER A 38 7.95 -3.84 -9.58
C SER A 38 7.69 -3.50 -8.12
N SER A 39 7.40 -4.49 -7.28
CA SER A 39 7.21 -4.30 -5.85
C SER A 39 7.78 -5.45 -5.04
N VAL A 40 8.40 -5.11 -3.92
CA VAL A 40 8.89 -6.07 -2.91
C VAL A 40 7.98 -6.16 -1.69
N THR A 41 7.13 -5.17 -1.47
CA THR A 41 6.29 -5.07 -0.26
C THR A 41 4.90 -5.68 -0.43
N GLY A 42 4.49 -5.89 -1.67
CA GLY A 42 3.22 -6.55 -1.99
C GLY A 42 2.09 -5.59 -2.30
N THR A 43 0.89 -6.15 -2.32
CA THR A 43 -0.34 -5.45 -2.67
C THR A 43 -1.24 -5.24 -1.46
N ASN A 44 -2.15 -4.28 -1.56
CA ASN A 44 -3.28 -4.15 -0.65
C ASN A 44 -4.48 -3.57 -1.40
N VAL A 45 -5.68 -3.74 -0.87
CA VAL A 45 -6.93 -3.37 -1.56
C VAL A 45 -7.79 -2.49 -0.67
N GLY A 46 -8.32 -1.43 -1.25
CA GLY A 46 -9.28 -0.55 -0.60
C GLY A 46 -9.88 0.44 -1.59
N PHE A 47 -11.09 0.91 -1.34
CA PHE A 47 -11.77 1.92 -2.16
C PHE A 47 -11.85 1.57 -3.67
N GLY A 48 -11.96 0.28 -4.00
CA GLY A 48 -11.97 -0.18 -5.40
C GLY A 48 -10.62 -0.10 -6.11
N ASN A 49 -9.54 0.09 -5.36
CA ASN A 49 -8.17 0.17 -5.86
C ASN A 49 -7.31 -0.99 -5.35
N VAL A 50 -6.31 -1.32 -6.13
CA VAL A 50 -5.17 -2.15 -5.71
C VAL A 50 -3.95 -1.23 -5.57
N TYR A 51 -3.43 -1.11 -4.35
CA TYR A 51 -2.28 -0.26 -4.04
C TYR A 51 -0.98 -1.04 -4.13
N VAL A 52 0.01 -0.43 -4.74
CA VAL A 52 1.36 -0.98 -4.89
C VAL A 52 2.37 0.15 -4.71
N ALA A 53 3.35 -0.05 -3.84
CA ALA A 53 4.55 0.78 -3.80
C ALA A 53 5.65 0.07 -4.61
N ASP A 54 6.17 0.74 -5.62
CA ASP A 54 7.24 0.15 -6.42
C ASP A 54 8.63 0.43 -5.82
N VAL A 55 9.64 -0.20 -6.40
CA VAL A 55 11.02 -0.10 -5.91
C VAL A 55 11.61 1.30 -6.02
N ASP A 56 11.05 2.16 -6.87
CA ASP A 56 11.47 3.55 -7.05
C ASP A 56 10.75 4.50 -6.08
N GLY A 57 9.79 3.99 -5.29
CA GLY A 57 9.00 4.78 -4.35
C GLY A 57 7.78 5.44 -4.96
N THR A 58 7.36 5.04 -6.15
CA THR A 58 6.07 5.42 -6.71
C THR A 58 4.96 4.62 -6.05
N LEU A 59 3.99 5.30 -5.46
CA LEU A 59 2.76 4.68 -4.96
C LEU A 59 1.69 4.76 -6.03
N SER A 60 1.21 3.60 -6.48
CA SER A 60 0.19 3.49 -7.52
C SER A 60 -1.10 2.90 -6.98
N ALA A 61 -2.23 3.44 -7.43
CA ALA A 61 -3.55 2.86 -7.27
C ALA A 61 -4.05 2.36 -8.63
N PHE A 62 -4.08 1.06 -8.81
CA PHE A 62 -4.69 0.43 -9.97
C PHE A 62 -6.18 0.23 -9.72
N LEU A 63 -7.00 0.40 -10.76
CA LEU A 63 -8.40 0.00 -10.67
C LEU A 63 -8.48 -1.51 -10.43
N ARG A 64 -9.25 -1.92 -9.43
CA ARG A 64 -9.45 -3.34 -9.09
C ARG A 64 -9.98 -4.15 -10.28
N THR A 65 -10.70 -3.52 -11.19
CA THR A 65 -11.21 -4.12 -12.43
C THR A 65 -10.13 -4.40 -13.47
N GLY A 66 -8.91 -3.87 -13.30
CA GLY A 66 -7.81 -4.04 -14.25
C GLY A 66 -7.81 -3.06 -15.41
N GLN A 67 -8.70 -2.08 -15.42
CA GLN A 67 -8.83 -1.12 -16.54
C GLN A 67 -7.75 -0.03 -16.55
N GLY A 68 -6.76 -0.09 -15.66
CA GLY A 68 -5.64 0.82 -15.65
C GLY A 68 -5.36 1.46 -14.30
N VAL A 69 -4.64 2.56 -14.33
CA VAL A 69 -4.20 3.33 -13.16
C VAL A 69 -5.24 4.40 -12.83
N ARG A 70 -5.69 4.43 -11.58
CA ARG A 70 -6.52 5.53 -11.08
C ARG A 70 -5.68 6.77 -10.80
N TRP A 71 -4.58 6.58 -10.07
CA TRP A 71 -3.59 7.63 -9.79
C TRP A 71 -2.22 7.04 -9.46
N GLN A 72 -1.20 7.86 -9.59
CA GLN A 72 0.15 7.58 -9.14
C GLN A 72 0.70 8.80 -8.39
N ASN A 73 1.42 8.55 -7.30
CA ASN A 73 2.16 9.56 -6.57
C ASN A 73 3.65 9.24 -6.62
N ILE A 74 4.46 10.18 -7.15
CA ILE A 74 5.91 10.05 -7.30
C ILE A 74 6.70 10.87 -6.26
N GLU A 75 6.00 11.61 -5.40
CA GLU A 75 6.65 12.53 -4.44
C GLU A 75 7.45 11.80 -3.35
N LEU A 76 7.17 10.51 -3.16
CA LEU A 76 7.88 9.64 -2.20
C LEU A 76 9.03 8.86 -2.85
N GLY A 77 9.50 9.30 -3.99
CA GLY A 77 10.56 8.63 -4.73
C GLY A 77 11.81 8.35 -3.90
N TYR A 78 12.38 7.14 -4.07
CA TYR A 78 13.59 6.66 -3.42
C TYR A 78 13.54 6.58 -1.89
N ARG A 79 12.36 6.45 -1.29
CA ARG A 79 12.16 6.40 0.16
C ARG A 79 11.97 5.01 0.74
N GLU A 80 12.04 3.96 -0.07
CA GLU A 80 11.84 2.57 0.37
C GLU A 80 10.55 2.41 1.19
N LEU A 81 9.43 2.51 0.54
CA LEU A 81 8.11 2.52 1.18
C LEU A 81 7.73 1.14 1.71
N SER A 82 7.10 1.11 2.87
CA SER A 82 6.43 -0.08 3.38
C SER A 82 5.21 -0.43 2.52
N ARG A 83 4.65 -1.63 2.73
CA ARG A 83 3.41 -2.05 2.07
C ARG A 83 2.31 -1.01 2.29
N PRO A 84 1.69 -0.47 1.22
CA PRO A 84 0.59 0.47 1.35
C PRO A 84 -0.57 -0.17 2.10
N THR A 85 -1.11 0.52 3.10
CA THR A 85 -2.18 -0.01 3.94
C THR A 85 -3.38 0.94 3.94
N PRO A 86 -4.51 0.54 3.34
CA PRO A 86 -5.74 1.33 3.39
C PRO A 86 -6.27 1.43 4.82
N VAL A 87 -6.66 2.64 5.21
CA VAL A 87 -7.27 2.93 6.51
C VAL A 87 -8.21 4.13 6.37
N SER A 88 -9.49 3.95 6.69
CA SER A 88 -10.54 4.95 6.44
C SER A 88 -10.53 5.43 4.98
N SER A 89 -10.47 6.73 4.73
CA SER A 89 -10.37 7.33 3.38
C SER A 89 -8.93 7.52 2.88
N TYR A 90 -7.94 6.98 3.61
CA TYR A 90 -6.52 7.14 3.33
C TYR A 90 -5.85 5.82 2.97
N VAL A 91 -4.69 5.92 2.34
CA VAL A 91 -3.72 4.83 2.27
C VAL A 91 -2.43 5.30 2.97
N ALA A 92 -1.93 4.46 3.87
CA ALA A 92 -0.76 4.74 4.69
C ALA A 92 0.47 4.00 4.17
N THR A 93 1.63 4.63 4.24
CA THR A 93 2.94 4.00 4.02
C THR A 93 3.98 4.65 4.91
N VAL A 94 4.99 3.89 5.33
CA VAL A 94 6.12 4.39 6.12
C VAL A 94 7.37 4.32 5.27
N ASP A 95 8.21 5.37 5.31
CA ASP A 95 9.47 5.38 4.60
C ASP A 95 10.65 4.92 5.49
N PHE A 96 11.83 4.74 4.88
CA PHE A 96 13.01 4.24 5.59
C PHE A 96 13.57 5.22 6.65
N GLU A 97 13.19 6.51 6.59
CA GLU A 97 13.55 7.51 7.59
C GLU A 97 12.58 7.55 8.77
N GLY A 98 11.54 6.73 8.76
CA GLY A 98 10.54 6.67 9.82
C GLY A 98 9.46 7.75 9.73
N TYR A 99 9.10 8.16 8.53
CA TYR A 99 7.94 9.02 8.29
C TYR A 99 6.75 8.20 7.83
N LEU A 100 5.65 8.33 8.55
CA LEU A 100 4.34 7.89 8.12
C LEU A 100 3.76 8.92 7.16
N HIS A 101 3.38 8.48 5.97
CA HIS A 101 2.67 9.28 4.98
C HIS A 101 1.25 8.77 4.82
N LEU A 102 0.29 9.70 4.81
CA LEU A 102 -1.12 9.42 4.51
C LEU A 102 -1.46 10.06 3.17
N LEU A 103 -1.97 9.26 2.25
CA LEU A 103 -2.43 9.72 0.94
C LEU A 103 -3.94 9.51 0.83
N SER A 104 -4.62 10.41 0.14
CA SER A 104 -6.03 10.24 -0.19
C SER A 104 -6.23 9.02 -1.11
N GLN A 105 -7.17 8.15 -0.79
CA GLN A 105 -7.50 7.01 -1.65
C GLN A 105 -8.17 7.43 -2.97
N VAL A 106 -8.68 8.66 -3.06
CA VAL A 106 -9.41 9.17 -4.23
C VAL A 106 -8.44 9.62 -5.33
N ASP A 107 -7.42 10.40 -4.97
CA ASP A 107 -6.54 11.09 -5.92
C ASP A 107 -5.05 10.93 -5.66
N GLY A 108 -4.67 10.26 -4.56
CA GLY A 108 -3.28 9.99 -4.22
C GLY A 108 -2.48 11.17 -3.69
N GLN A 109 -3.12 12.30 -3.38
CA GLN A 109 -2.43 13.43 -2.77
C GLN A 109 -2.01 13.12 -1.34
N ILE A 110 -0.81 13.58 -0.94
CA ILE A 110 -0.34 13.48 0.44
C ILE A 110 -1.15 14.46 1.28
N VAL A 111 -1.89 13.95 2.26
CA VAL A 111 -2.75 14.74 3.16
C VAL A 111 -2.24 14.79 4.59
N GLY A 112 -1.29 13.93 4.94
CA GLY A 112 -0.72 13.91 6.29
C GLY A 112 0.65 13.27 6.32
N ARG A 113 1.46 13.70 7.27
CA ARG A 113 2.80 13.17 7.53
C ARG A 113 3.12 13.25 9.02
N SER A 114 3.70 12.19 9.58
CA SER A 114 4.12 12.14 10.98
C SER A 114 5.40 11.34 11.12
N LYS A 115 6.31 11.79 11.98
CA LYS A 115 7.52 11.02 12.30
C LYS A 115 7.21 9.99 13.38
N ILE A 116 7.54 8.71 13.14
CA ILE A 116 7.24 7.59 14.03
C ILE A 116 8.44 7.17 14.90
N GLY A 117 9.39 8.04 15.14
CA GLY A 117 10.51 7.76 16.05
C GLY A 117 11.86 7.51 15.40
N GLY A 118 11.98 7.72 14.09
CA GLY A 118 13.27 7.75 13.40
C GLY A 118 13.74 6.47 12.76
N ASP A 119 12.92 5.40 12.79
CA ASP A 119 13.20 4.14 12.11
C ASP A 119 12.10 3.76 11.14
N ALA A 120 12.45 2.94 10.14
CA ALA A 120 11.50 2.34 9.22
C ALA A 120 10.53 1.41 9.95
N ALA A 121 9.47 1.01 9.26
CA ALA A 121 8.58 -0.07 9.67
C ALA A 121 8.42 -1.03 8.50
N ARG A 122 9.13 -2.16 8.56
CA ARG A 122 9.10 -3.20 7.51
C ARG A 122 7.96 -4.18 7.69
N ALA A 123 7.50 -4.36 8.93
CA ALA A 123 6.33 -5.17 9.21
C ALA A 123 5.08 -4.53 8.61
N ASP A 124 4.16 -5.37 8.15
CA ASP A 124 2.88 -4.89 7.66
C ASP A 124 2.13 -4.14 8.76
N MET A 125 1.60 -2.98 8.41
CA MET A 125 0.72 -2.23 9.31
C MET A 125 -0.64 -2.91 9.40
N ILE A 126 -1.30 -2.75 10.55
CA ILE A 126 -2.66 -3.23 10.77
C ILE A 126 -3.60 -2.02 10.83
N ALA A 127 -4.63 -2.04 9.98
CA ALA A 127 -5.69 -1.05 10.01
C ALA A 127 -6.97 -1.68 10.57
N ASP A 128 -7.52 -1.08 11.60
CA ASP A 128 -8.79 -1.48 12.20
C ASP A 128 -9.58 -0.28 12.70
N SER A 129 -10.83 -0.16 12.24
CA SER A 129 -11.80 0.83 12.73
C SER A 129 -11.27 2.27 12.79
N GLY A 130 -10.54 2.71 11.75
CA GLY A 130 -9.94 4.05 11.68
C GLY A 130 -8.65 4.21 12.47
N ARG A 131 -8.14 3.12 13.05
CA ARG A 131 -6.83 3.08 13.73
C ARG A 131 -5.80 2.41 12.85
N LEU A 132 -4.57 2.90 12.96
CA LEU A 132 -3.41 2.33 12.29
C LEU A 132 -2.41 1.89 13.36
N ILE A 133 -2.03 0.61 13.33
CA ILE A 133 -1.04 0.03 14.24
C ILE A 133 0.22 -0.22 13.45
N ILE A 134 1.33 0.33 13.93
CA ILE A 134 2.65 0.26 13.29
C ILE A 134 3.63 -0.38 14.27
N TYR A 135 4.36 -1.38 13.80
CA TYR A 135 5.51 -1.95 14.49
C TYR A 135 6.79 -1.49 13.81
N ALA A 136 7.48 -0.56 14.45
CA ALA A 136 8.72 0.01 13.92
C ALA A 136 9.91 -0.94 14.11
N ASP A 137 10.91 -0.82 13.25
CA ASP A 137 12.11 -1.68 13.26
C ASP A 137 12.94 -1.56 14.55
N ASN A 138 12.79 -0.46 15.30
CA ASN A 138 13.40 -0.27 16.63
C ASN A 138 12.65 -0.97 17.78
N GLY A 139 11.60 -1.71 17.49
CA GLY A 139 10.79 -2.43 18.47
C GLY A 139 9.63 -1.65 19.08
N GLN A 140 9.39 -0.41 18.66
CA GLN A 140 8.24 0.37 19.12
C GLN A 140 6.95 -0.10 18.46
N LEU A 141 5.91 -0.25 19.27
CA LEU A 141 4.54 -0.45 18.81
C LEU A 141 3.76 0.86 18.96
N LEU A 142 3.28 1.39 17.86
CA LEU A 142 2.60 2.68 17.78
C LEU A 142 1.17 2.49 17.30
N ALA A 143 0.23 3.23 17.88
CA ALA A 143 -1.14 3.29 17.44
C ALA A 143 -1.55 4.72 17.12
N TYR A 144 -2.04 4.93 15.91
CA TYR A 144 -2.57 6.21 15.45
C TYR A 144 -4.08 6.11 15.27
N GLU A 145 -4.79 7.09 15.77
CA GLU A 145 -6.20 7.30 15.44
C GLU A 145 -6.28 8.36 14.35
N LEU A 146 -6.94 8.03 13.25
CA LEU A 146 -7.05 8.93 12.11
C LEU A 146 -8.38 9.69 12.21
N GLU A 147 -8.27 11.01 12.26
CA GLU A 147 -9.44 11.87 12.21
C GLU A 147 -9.79 12.15 10.74
N ALA A 148 -11.09 12.08 10.41
CA ALA A 148 -11.57 12.53 9.12
C ALA A 148 -11.38 14.06 9.04
N GLN A 149 -10.76 14.54 7.97
CA GLN A 149 -10.81 15.98 7.69
C GLN A 149 -12.23 16.32 7.21
N ASP A 150 -12.85 17.25 7.91
CA ASP A 150 -14.14 17.83 7.52
C ASP A 150 -14.03 18.63 6.20
#